data_d67df9c6f60fefbde58648e3c9ebead4
#
_entry.id   d67df9c6f60fefbde58648e3c9ebead4
#
_cell.length_a   1.000
_cell.length_b   1.000
_cell.length_c   1.000
_cell.angle_alpha   90.00
_cell.angle_beta   90.00
_cell.angle_gamma   90.00
#
_symmetry.space_group_name_H-M   'P 1'
#
loop_
_entity.id
_entity.type
_entity.pdbx_description
1 polymer ?
#
loop_
_entity_poly.entity_id
_entity_poly.type
_entity_poly.pdbx_seq_one_letter_code
_entity_poly.pdbx_strand_id
1 'polypeptide(L)'
;MEVAGLVAELRRTAAGEVRDDAATLELYAVDASLYRRRPAAALRAVDEADLDAAVAACRAHGVPLTMRGGGTSLAGQAVGPGLVVDCSALARAEVDPGAGEARVGPGVVLDDLNAAAGAYGLTFGPDVATASRATLGGMIANNSAGARSVVHGLTADHVLALEVTLADGSRATLRRGAPAPAALEGVRGLAAAARPPALVRRVSGYNLDALAGDAPEWPRLLCGSEGTLAVTRAAVVRLVERPAARGLALVPF
;
A
#
# COMPACT_ATOMS: atom_id res chain seq x y z
N MET A 1 22.39 12.03 -6.98
CA MET A 1 21.30 11.35 -7.73
C MET A 1 21.71 11.27 -9.19
N GLU A 2 21.90 10.08 -9.68
CA GLU A 2 22.26 9.85 -11.09
C GLU A 2 21.01 9.44 -11.88
N VAL A 3 20.16 10.42 -12.20
CA VAL A 3 18.85 10.18 -12.81
C VAL A 3 18.97 9.60 -14.24
N ALA A 4 19.94 10.06 -15.03
CA ALA A 4 20.11 9.58 -16.41
C ALA A 4 20.49 8.08 -16.43
N GLY A 5 21.38 7.64 -15.52
CA GLY A 5 21.74 6.24 -15.35
C GLY A 5 20.54 5.39 -14.91
N LEU A 6 19.77 5.87 -13.93
CA LEU A 6 18.53 5.22 -13.48
C LEU A 6 17.56 4.98 -14.63
N VAL A 7 17.27 6.03 -15.42
CA VAL A 7 16.32 5.94 -16.54
C VAL A 7 16.82 4.97 -17.62
N ALA A 8 18.12 5.02 -17.94
CA ALA A 8 18.71 4.10 -18.92
C ALA A 8 18.66 2.64 -18.45
N GLU A 9 18.90 2.40 -17.16
CA GLU A 9 18.81 1.06 -16.56
C GLU A 9 17.36 0.56 -16.58
N LEU A 10 16.41 1.34 -16.11
CA LEU A 10 15.00 0.95 -16.07
C LEU A 10 14.43 0.69 -17.47
N ARG A 11 14.79 1.49 -18.49
CA ARG A 11 14.38 1.24 -19.89
C ARG A 11 14.90 -0.09 -20.45
N ARG A 12 15.95 -0.65 -19.87
CA ARG A 12 16.51 -1.95 -20.26
C ARG A 12 15.95 -3.11 -19.44
N THR A 13 15.58 -2.89 -18.20
CA THR A 13 15.25 -3.95 -17.23
C THR A 13 13.77 -4.05 -16.90
N ALA A 14 13.01 -2.97 -17.01
CA ALA A 14 11.57 -2.96 -16.74
C ALA A 14 10.77 -3.29 -18.01
N ALA A 15 9.68 -4.03 -17.83
CA ALA A 15 8.68 -4.27 -18.88
C ALA A 15 7.70 -3.09 -19.00
N GLY A 16 7.52 -2.34 -17.92
CA GLY A 16 6.67 -1.16 -17.85
C GLY A 16 7.24 0.07 -18.54
N GLU A 17 6.41 1.08 -18.70
CA GLU A 17 6.76 2.30 -19.39
C GLU A 17 7.55 3.26 -18.48
N VAL A 18 8.77 3.61 -18.88
CA VAL A 18 9.63 4.59 -18.20
C VAL A 18 9.58 5.93 -18.90
N ARG A 19 9.15 6.97 -18.20
CA ARG A 19 8.95 8.32 -18.71
C ARG A 19 9.77 9.34 -17.90
N ASP A 20 10.38 10.28 -18.63
CA ASP A 20 11.12 11.42 -18.09
C ASP A 20 10.80 12.73 -18.84
N ASP A 21 9.78 12.71 -19.71
CA ASP A 21 9.32 13.88 -20.41
C ASP A 21 8.54 14.84 -19.51
N ALA A 22 8.61 16.13 -19.83
CA ALA A 22 8.07 17.20 -19.00
C ALA A 22 6.58 17.06 -18.70
N ALA A 23 5.77 16.64 -19.69
CA ALA A 23 4.33 16.52 -19.53
C ALA A 23 3.97 15.41 -18.55
N THR A 24 4.59 14.23 -18.68
CA THR A 24 4.38 13.12 -17.74
C THR A 24 4.81 13.48 -16.33
N LEU A 25 5.98 14.10 -16.16
CA LEU A 25 6.48 14.49 -14.83
C LEU A 25 5.57 15.51 -14.14
N GLU A 26 4.88 16.37 -14.91
CA GLU A 26 3.89 17.29 -14.33
C GLU A 26 2.63 16.54 -13.84
N LEU A 27 2.17 15.51 -14.54
CA LEU A 27 1.04 14.68 -14.10
C LEU A 27 1.35 13.96 -12.77
N TYR A 28 2.58 13.50 -12.59
CA TYR A 28 3.01 12.83 -11.35
C TYR A 28 3.50 13.79 -10.26
N ALA A 29 3.58 15.10 -10.55
CA ALA A 29 4.02 16.12 -9.58
C ALA A 29 2.97 16.46 -8.53
N VAL A 30 1.72 16.05 -8.72
CA VAL A 30 0.58 16.37 -7.85
C VAL A 30 -0.19 15.10 -7.46
N ASP A 31 -0.84 15.14 -6.31
CA ASP A 31 -1.87 14.20 -5.87
C ASP A 31 -3.11 15.00 -5.42
N ALA A 32 -3.98 14.42 -4.59
CA ALA A 32 -5.14 15.15 -4.07
C ALA A 32 -4.80 16.14 -2.94
N SER A 33 -3.53 16.26 -2.56
CA SER A 33 -3.06 17.19 -1.54
C SER A 33 -2.79 18.58 -2.09
N LEU A 34 -2.40 19.50 -1.20
CA LEU A 34 -1.91 20.84 -1.57
C LEU A 34 -0.44 20.85 -2.04
N TYR A 35 0.24 19.73 -1.93
CA TYR A 35 1.66 19.64 -2.23
C TYR A 35 1.89 19.38 -3.71
N ARG A 36 3.00 19.93 -4.21
CA ARG A 36 3.51 19.69 -5.54
C ARG A 36 4.99 19.34 -5.47
N ARG A 37 5.35 18.15 -5.96
CA ARG A 37 6.74 17.71 -6.02
C ARG A 37 6.99 16.99 -7.33
N ARG A 38 7.68 17.68 -8.27
CA ARG A 38 8.00 17.10 -9.57
C ARG A 38 9.01 15.98 -9.40
N PRO A 39 8.71 14.76 -9.88
CA PRO A 39 9.65 13.65 -9.85
C PRO A 39 10.75 13.82 -10.90
N ALA A 40 11.82 13.05 -10.76
CA ALA A 40 12.90 12.99 -11.75
C ALA A 40 12.57 12.02 -12.90
N ALA A 41 11.81 10.96 -12.63
CA ALA A 41 11.32 10.01 -13.60
C ALA A 41 10.03 9.34 -13.08
N ALA A 42 9.27 8.71 -13.97
CA ALA A 42 8.11 7.89 -13.65
C ALA A 42 8.23 6.52 -14.33
N LEU A 43 7.84 5.46 -13.62
CA LEU A 43 7.68 4.11 -14.14
C LEU A 43 6.23 3.69 -13.93
N ARG A 44 5.52 3.32 -14.99
CA ARG A 44 4.24 2.63 -14.90
C ARG A 44 4.50 1.13 -14.89
N ALA A 45 4.52 0.55 -13.71
CA ALA A 45 4.80 -0.88 -13.52
C ALA A 45 3.63 -1.73 -14.07
N VAL A 46 3.95 -2.80 -14.81
CA VAL A 46 2.98 -3.72 -15.39
C VAL A 46 3.03 -5.11 -14.77
N ASP A 47 4.12 -5.44 -14.08
CA ASP A 47 4.26 -6.68 -13.32
C ASP A 47 5.07 -6.47 -12.02
N GLU A 48 5.18 -7.52 -11.24
CA GLU A 48 5.92 -7.48 -9.97
C GLU A 48 7.45 -7.37 -10.16
N ALA A 49 7.98 -7.77 -11.33
CA ALA A 49 9.41 -7.66 -11.63
C ALA A 49 9.82 -6.20 -11.83
N ASP A 50 8.92 -5.36 -12.34
CA ASP A 50 9.13 -3.91 -12.44
C ASP A 50 9.33 -3.25 -11.07
N LEU A 51 8.62 -3.74 -10.04
CA LEU A 51 8.79 -3.24 -8.67
C LEU A 51 10.19 -3.55 -8.14
N ASP A 52 10.69 -4.76 -8.39
CA ASP A 52 12.04 -5.16 -7.99
C ASP A 52 13.11 -4.38 -8.78
N ALA A 53 12.90 -4.21 -10.09
CA ALA A 53 13.78 -3.41 -10.94
C ALA A 53 13.85 -1.95 -10.45
N ALA A 54 12.71 -1.36 -10.06
CA ALA A 54 12.64 -0.01 -9.51
C ALA A 54 13.44 0.11 -8.21
N VAL A 55 13.27 -0.82 -7.26
CA VAL A 55 14.02 -0.84 -5.99
C VAL A 55 15.53 -0.97 -6.26
N ALA A 56 15.92 -1.93 -7.12
CA ALA A 56 17.33 -2.18 -7.45
C ALA A 56 17.99 -0.95 -8.10
N ALA A 57 17.34 -0.37 -9.11
CA ALA A 57 17.85 0.80 -9.81
C ALA A 57 17.91 2.04 -8.90
N CYS A 58 16.86 2.31 -8.11
CA CYS A 58 16.85 3.43 -7.15
C CYS A 58 17.99 3.30 -6.13
N ARG A 59 18.24 2.09 -5.64
CA ARG A 59 19.34 1.80 -4.72
C ARG A 59 20.70 2.01 -5.39
N ALA A 60 20.90 1.48 -6.60
CA ALA A 60 22.18 1.60 -7.33
C ALA A 60 22.55 3.05 -7.65
N HIS A 61 21.56 3.88 -8.00
CA HIS A 61 21.77 5.27 -8.42
C HIS A 61 21.53 6.31 -7.30
N GLY A 62 21.22 5.88 -6.07
CA GLY A 62 20.97 6.79 -4.94
C GLY A 62 19.76 7.71 -5.19
N VAL A 63 18.73 7.22 -5.89
CA VAL A 63 17.52 7.99 -6.22
C VAL A 63 16.38 7.58 -5.28
N PRO A 64 15.67 8.52 -4.65
CA PRO A 64 14.51 8.20 -3.82
C PRO A 64 13.40 7.54 -4.64
N LEU A 65 12.69 6.58 -4.02
CA LEU A 65 11.56 5.87 -4.59
C LEU A 65 10.26 6.33 -3.92
N THR A 66 9.23 6.60 -4.73
CA THR A 66 7.88 6.88 -4.26
C THR A 66 6.90 5.95 -4.97
N MET A 67 6.17 5.14 -4.21
CA MET A 67 5.12 4.29 -4.75
C MET A 67 3.83 5.10 -4.89
N ARG A 68 3.08 4.88 -5.99
CA ARG A 68 1.85 5.59 -6.27
C ARG A 68 0.74 4.63 -6.70
N GLY A 69 -0.40 4.73 -6.02
CA GLY A 69 -1.66 4.13 -6.45
C GLY A 69 -2.55 5.16 -7.14
N GLY A 70 -3.77 5.35 -6.67
CA GLY A 70 -4.74 6.28 -7.23
C GLY A 70 -4.44 7.79 -7.04
N GLY A 71 -3.38 8.15 -6.32
CA GLY A 71 -3.03 9.54 -6.06
C GLY A 71 -4.07 10.30 -5.21
N THR A 72 -4.83 9.60 -4.39
CA THR A 72 -5.92 10.15 -3.57
C THR A 72 -5.46 10.68 -2.21
N SER A 73 -4.17 10.68 -1.94
CA SER A 73 -3.58 11.16 -0.68
C SER A 73 -3.83 12.66 -0.47
N LEU A 74 -4.18 13.04 0.76
CA LEU A 74 -4.39 14.44 1.16
C LEU A 74 -3.18 15.07 1.86
N ALA A 75 -2.13 14.29 2.12
CA ALA A 75 -0.94 14.75 2.83
C ALA A 75 0.37 14.61 2.00
N GLY A 76 0.26 14.39 0.67
CA GLY A 76 1.42 14.39 -0.23
C GLY A 76 2.22 13.10 -0.25
N GLN A 77 1.64 11.97 0.20
CA GLN A 77 2.38 10.69 0.24
C GLN A 77 2.63 10.09 -1.15
N ALA A 78 1.87 10.52 -2.18
CA ALA A 78 1.98 9.98 -3.54
C ALA A 78 2.86 10.84 -4.47
N VAL A 79 3.57 11.83 -3.94
CA VAL A 79 4.49 12.69 -4.69
C VAL A 79 5.91 12.65 -4.11
N GLY A 80 6.92 12.72 -4.95
CA GLY A 80 8.31 12.62 -4.52
C GLY A 80 9.31 13.13 -5.56
N PRO A 81 10.56 13.44 -5.14
CA PRO A 81 11.54 14.08 -6.02
C PRO A 81 12.31 13.11 -6.93
N GLY A 82 12.25 11.80 -6.67
CA GLY A 82 13.00 10.76 -7.35
C GLY A 82 12.20 10.03 -8.41
N LEU A 83 12.24 8.71 -8.38
CA LEU A 83 11.38 7.84 -9.20
C LEU A 83 10.00 7.72 -8.57
N VAL A 84 8.95 8.04 -9.32
CA VAL A 84 7.58 7.66 -8.96
C VAL A 84 7.23 6.38 -9.69
N VAL A 85 6.77 5.34 -8.96
CA VAL A 85 6.30 4.08 -9.54
C VAL A 85 4.78 4.02 -9.43
N ASP A 86 4.12 4.10 -10.57
CA ASP A 86 2.68 3.95 -10.69
C ASP A 86 2.31 2.47 -10.74
N CYS A 87 1.56 2.01 -9.73
CA CYS A 87 1.12 0.64 -9.56
C CYS A 87 -0.27 0.37 -10.16
N SER A 88 -0.90 1.33 -10.85
CA SER A 88 -2.29 1.21 -11.29
C SER A 88 -2.56 0.01 -12.20
N ALA A 89 -1.57 -0.45 -12.97
CA ALA A 89 -1.69 -1.63 -13.82
C ALA A 89 -1.57 -2.97 -13.06
N LEU A 90 -1.09 -2.97 -11.81
CA LEU A 90 -0.99 -4.16 -10.96
C LEU A 90 -2.33 -4.47 -10.27
N ALA A 91 -3.40 -4.58 -11.05
CA ALA A 91 -4.80 -4.60 -10.60
C ALA A 91 -5.41 -6.02 -10.55
N ARG A 92 -4.60 -7.06 -10.42
CA ARG A 92 -5.10 -8.44 -10.30
C ARG A 92 -5.72 -8.66 -8.91
N ALA A 93 -6.95 -9.18 -8.87
CA ALA A 93 -7.64 -9.61 -7.68
C ALA A 93 -8.17 -11.04 -7.85
N GLU A 94 -7.96 -11.88 -6.84
CA GLU A 94 -8.43 -13.26 -6.77
C GLU A 94 -9.20 -13.43 -5.46
N VAL A 95 -10.51 -13.67 -5.55
CA VAL A 95 -11.38 -13.88 -4.39
C VAL A 95 -11.50 -15.36 -4.07
N ASP A 96 -11.20 -15.71 -2.83
CA ASP A 96 -11.52 -17.03 -2.26
C ASP A 96 -12.73 -16.90 -1.33
N PRO A 97 -13.95 -17.20 -1.82
CA PRO A 97 -15.15 -17.06 -1.01
C PRO A 97 -15.24 -18.10 0.11
N GLY A 98 -14.55 -19.25 -0.03
CA GLY A 98 -14.54 -20.29 0.98
C GLY A 98 -13.71 -19.90 2.19
N ALA A 99 -12.62 -19.19 1.98
CA ALA A 99 -11.79 -18.63 3.04
C ALA A 99 -12.29 -17.27 3.53
N GLY A 100 -13.15 -16.58 2.78
CA GLY A 100 -13.50 -15.19 3.04
C GLY A 100 -12.35 -14.23 2.83
N GLU A 101 -11.51 -14.49 1.85
CA GLU A 101 -10.27 -13.76 1.59
C GLU A 101 -10.15 -13.32 0.13
N ALA A 102 -9.26 -12.38 -0.13
CA ALA A 102 -8.82 -12.05 -1.48
C ALA A 102 -7.31 -11.83 -1.53
N ARG A 103 -6.64 -12.36 -2.57
CA ARG A 103 -5.29 -11.96 -2.93
C ARG A 103 -5.36 -10.82 -3.95
N VAL A 104 -4.72 -9.70 -3.63
CA VAL A 104 -4.82 -8.45 -4.40
C VAL A 104 -3.45 -7.88 -4.71
N GLY A 105 -3.28 -7.38 -5.93
CA GLY A 105 -2.16 -6.52 -6.31
C GLY A 105 -2.32 -5.10 -5.76
N PRO A 106 -1.24 -4.32 -5.70
CA PRO A 106 -1.27 -2.97 -5.10
C PRO A 106 -2.11 -1.96 -5.90
N GLY A 107 -2.35 -2.21 -7.19
CA GLY A 107 -3.15 -1.37 -8.07
C GLY A 107 -4.65 -1.66 -8.06
N VAL A 108 -5.11 -2.70 -7.37
CA VAL A 108 -6.54 -3.04 -7.29
C VAL A 108 -7.32 -1.90 -6.65
N VAL A 109 -8.29 -1.36 -7.35
CA VAL A 109 -9.20 -0.32 -6.85
C VAL A 109 -10.21 -0.95 -5.89
N LEU A 110 -10.54 -0.25 -4.79
CA LEU A 110 -11.45 -0.79 -3.77
C LEU A 110 -12.82 -1.17 -4.33
N ASP A 111 -13.42 -0.33 -5.19
CA ASP A 111 -14.73 -0.63 -5.79
C ASP A 111 -14.66 -1.86 -6.70
N ASP A 112 -13.55 -2.08 -7.41
CA ASP A 112 -13.36 -3.26 -8.26
C ASP A 112 -13.26 -4.54 -7.41
N LEU A 113 -12.51 -4.49 -6.28
CA LEU A 113 -12.48 -5.61 -5.33
C LEU A 113 -13.88 -5.88 -4.76
N ASN A 114 -14.61 -4.83 -4.37
CA ASN A 114 -15.94 -4.95 -3.81
C ASN A 114 -16.98 -5.49 -4.85
N ALA A 115 -16.80 -5.15 -6.11
CA ALA A 115 -17.61 -5.70 -7.20
C ALA A 115 -17.34 -7.20 -7.38
N ALA A 116 -16.08 -7.61 -7.43
CA ALA A 116 -15.68 -9.01 -7.54
C ALA A 116 -16.14 -9.85 -6.33
N ALA A 117 -15.90 -9.37 -5.11
CA ALA A 117 -16.31 -10.03 -3.87
C ALA A 117 -17.84 -10.07 -3.71
N GLY A 118 -18.52 -9.06 -4.27
CA GLY A 118 -19.98 -8.93 -4.23
C GLY A 118 -20.75 -10.07 -4.87
N ALA A 119 -20.16 -10.75 -5.86
CA ALA A 119 -20.72 -11.96 -6.47
C ALA A 119 -20.89 -13.11 -5.46
N TYR A 120 -20.15 -13.06 -4.36
CA TYR A 120 -20.18 -14.06 -3.27
C TYR A 120 -20.82 -13.51 -1.99
N GLY A 121 -21.48 -12.36 -2.03
CA GLY A 121 -22.04 -11.73 -0.84
C GLY A 121 -21.01 -11.13 0.11
N LEU A 122 -19.78 -10.93 -0.35
CA LEU A 122 -18.66 -10.42 0.44
C LEU A 122 -18.30 -8.97 0.03
N THR A 123 -17.53 -8.31 0.89
CA THR A 123 -16.98 -6.96 0.65
C THR A 123 -15.71 -6.75 1.48
N PHE A 124 -14.85 -5.82 1.11
CA PHE A 124 -13.79 -5.36 1.98
C PHE A 124 -14.37 -4.46 3.08
N GLY A 125 -14.01 -4.70 4.35
CA GLY A 125 -14.64 -4.03 5.49
C GLY A 125 -14.43 -2.51 5.51
N PRO A 126 -13.18 -2.00 5.46
CA PRO A 126 -12.90 -0.57 5.41
C PRO A 126 -13.46 0.06 4.13
N ASP A 127 -14.28 1.11 4.26
CA ASP A 127 -14.74 1.89 3.12
C ASP A 127 -14.21 3.33 3.22
N VAL A 128 -13.67 3.83 2.11
CA VAL A 128 -13.13 5.18 2.03
C VAL A 128 -13.95 6.02 1.04
N ALA A 129 -14.00 7.33 1.24
CA ALA A 129 -14.75 8.23 0.35
C ALA A 129 -14.27 8.18 -1.12
N THR A 130 -13.02 7.79 -1.32
CA THR A 130 -12.38 7.66 -2.64
C THR A 130 -12.38 6.23 -3.18
N ALA A 131 -13.33 5.37 -2.78
CA ALA A 131 -13.37 3.94 -3.10
C ALA A 131 -13.26 3.65 -4.62
N SER A 132 -13.80 4.53 -5.45
CA SER A 132 -13.72 4.43 -6.91
C SER A 132 -12.33 4.71 -7.51
N ARG A 133 -11.35 5.11 -6.69
CA ARG A 133 -9.98 5.44 -7.13
C ARG A 133 -8.90 4.93 -6.18
N ALA A 134 -9.20 4.81 -4.89
CA ALA A 134 -8.25 4.34 -3.89
C ALA A 134 -7.85 2.90 -4.18
N THR A 135 -6.54 2.66 -4.29
CA THR A 135 -6.00 1.31 -4.53
C THR A 135 -5.66 0.62 -3.22
N LEU A 136 -5.70 -0.72 -3.20
CA LEU A 136 -5.40 -1.51 -2.01
C LEU A 136 -3.97 -1.26 -1.50
N GLY A 137 -2.99 -1.10 -2.40
CA GLY A 137 -1.62 -0.71 -2.00
C GLY A 137 -1.56 0.64 -1.30
N GLY A 138 -2.31 1.64 -1.81
CA GLY A 138 -2.42 2.95 -1.16
C GLY A 138 -3.16 2.88 0.17
N MET A 139 -4.23 2.09 0.27
CA MET A 139 -4.97 1.88 1.51
C MET A 139 -4.12 1.20 2.59
N ILE A 140 -3.29 0.23 2.21
CA ILE A 140 -2.32 -0.43 3.10
C ILE A 140 -1.27 0.59 3.55
N ALA A 141 -0.67 1.32 2.62
CA ALA A 141 0.37 2.30 2.93
C ALA A 141 -0.12 3.37 3.91
N ASN A 142 -1.36 3.86 3.76
CA ASN A 142 -1.94 4.87 4.64
C ASN A 142 -2.67 4.30 5.87
N ASN A 143 -2.81 2.99 6.01
CA ASN A 143 -3.71 2.36 6.98
C ASN A 143 -5.10 2.99 6.92
N SER A 144 -5.66 3.05 5.72
CA SER A 144 -6.89 3.81 5.43
C SER A 144 -8.07 3.35 6.27
N ALA A 145 -8.91 4.30 6.61
CA ALA A 145 -10.14 4.14 7.38
C ALA A 145 -11.28 4.93 6.73
N GLY A 146 -12.49 4.53 7.00
CA GLY A 146 -13.68 5.19 6.49
C GLY A 146 -14.81 5.21 7.51
N ALA A 147 -16.00 5.59 7.09
CA ALA A 147 -17.16 5.74 7.95
C ALA A 147 -17.54 4.44 8.70
N ARG A 148 -17.26 3.27 8.09
CA ARG A 148 -17.53 1.97 8.71
C ARG A 148 -16.41 1.45 9.62
N SER A 149 -15.35 2.21 9.82
CA SER A 149 -14.24 1.81 10.70
C SER A 149 -14.68 1.62 12.16
N VAL A 150 -15.80 2.21 12.58
CA VAL A 150 -16.41 1.93 13.89
C VAL A 150 -16.82 0.46 14.02
N VAL A 151 -17.22 -0.20 12.91
CA VAL A 151 -17.63 -1.61 12.89
C VAL A 151 -16.49 -2.51 12.44
N HIS A 152 -15.79 -2.13 11.38
CA HIS A 152 -14.82 -2.99 10.70
C HIS A 152 -13.36 -2.68 11.04
N GLY A 153 -13.07 -1.59 11.76
CA GLY A 153 -11.69 -1.19 12.05
C GLY A 153 -11.01 -0.51 10.86
N LEU A 154 -9.70 -0.65 10.80
CA LEU A 154 -8.80 -0.05 9.82
C LEU A 154 -8.38 -1.07 8.76
N THR A 155 -7.72 -0.62 7.70
CA THR A 155 -7.14 -1.52 6.69
C THR A 155 -6.21 -2.56 7.32
N ALA A 156 -5.39 -2.17 8.30
CA ALA A 156 -4.48 -3.09 9.02
C ALA A 156 -5.21 -4.26 9.71
N ASP A 157 -6.45 -4.08 10.11
CA ASP A 157 -7.23 -5.13 10.76
C ASP A 157 -7.65 -6.24 9.78
N HIS A 158 -7.64 -5.93 8.48
CA HIS A 158 -8.03 -6.83 7.40
C HIS A 158 -6.85 -7.42 6.62
N VAL A 159 -5.63 -6.90 6.77
CA VAL A 159 -4.46 -7.44 6.07
C VAL A 159 -3.95 -8.68 6.81
N LEU A 160 -3.98 -9.84 6.15
CA LEU A 160 -3.56 -11.13 6.69
C LEU A 160 -2.11 -11.46 6.34
N ALA A 161 -1.72 -11.11 5.10
CA ALA A 161 -0.36 -11.29 4.63
C ALA A 161 0.03 -10.19 3.64
N LEU A 162 1.33 -9.88 3.57
CA LEU A 162 1.93 -8.99 2.58
C LEU A 162 3.12 -9.69 1.92
N GLU A 163 3.17 -9.65 0.61
CA GLU A 163 4.35 -9.95 -0.17
C GLU A 163 5.04 -8.62 -0.50
N VAL A 164 6.30 -8.49 -0.14
CA VAL A 164 7.01 -7.21 -0.20
C VAL A 164 8.42 -7.34 -0.77
N THR A 165 8.93 -6.25 -1.33
CA THR A 165 10.35 -6.04 -1.61
C THR A 165 10.90 -5.04 -0.61
N LEU A 166 11.93 -5.43 0.14
CA LEU A 166 12.60 -4.58 1.14
C LEU A 166 13.60 -3.63 0.47
N ALA A 167 14.09 -2.65 1.21
CA ALA A 167 15.04 -1.65 0.69
C ALA A 167 16.37 -2.24 0.21
N ASP A 168 16.78 -3.41 0.70
CA ASP A 168 17.97 -4.12 0.25
C ASP A 168 17.74 -4.95 -1.05
N GLY A 169 16.49 -4.97 -1.56
CA GLY A 169 16.06 -5.73 -2.71
C GLY A 169 15.63 -7.16 -2.39
N SER A 170 15.73 -7.60 -1.14
CA SER A 170 15.23 -8.92 -0.73
C SER A 170 13.70 -8.96 -0.72
N ARG A 171 13.14 -10.13 -1.01
CA ARG A 171 11.70 -10.39 -0.96
C ARG A 171 11.32 -11.05 0.36
N ALA A 172 10.21 -10.66 0.93
CA ALA A 172 9.68 -11.27 2.12
C ALA A 172 8.17 -11.45 2.04
N THR A 173 7.67 -12.52 2.68
CA THR A 173 6.24 -12.70 2.95
C THR A 173 6.02 -12.50 4.43
N LEU A 174 5.25 -11.48 4.76
CA LEU A 174 4.90 -11.10 6.12
C LEU A 174 3.52 -11.66 6.46
N ARG A 175 3.42 -12.44 7.54
CA ARG A 175 2.16 -13.03 8.02
C ARG A 175 2.00 -12.76 9.50
N ARG A 176 0.77 -12.73 9.98
CA ARG A 176 0.46 -12.64 11.41
C ARG A 176 0.96 -13.87 12.13
N GLY A 177 1.60 -13.69 13.27
CA GLY A 177 2.13 -14.77 14.11
C GLY A 177 3.32 -15.55 13.51
N ALA A 178 3.80 -15.15 12.34
CA ALA A 178 4.96 -15.81 11.73
C ALA A 178 6.28 -15.32 12.35
N PRO A 179 7.36 -16.12 12.25
CA PRO A 179 8.70 -15.66 12.60
C PRO A 179 9.10 -14.40 11.84
N ALA A 180 10.00 -13.61 12.42
CA ALA A 180 10.58 -12.47 11.75
C ALA A 180 11.33 -12.91 10.48
N PRO A 181 11.15 -12.24 9.35
CA PRO A 181 12.13 -12.32 8.27
C PRO A 181 13.49 -11.86 8.80
N ALA A 182 14.58 -12.55 8.39
CA ALA A 182 15.94 -12.26 8.91
C ALA A 182 16.31 -10.77 8.82
N ALA A 183 15.93 -10.12 7.71
CA ALA A 183 16.17 -8.68 7.51
C ALA A 183 15.40 -7.76 8.50
N LEU A 184 14.39 -8.27 9.20
CA LEU A 184 13.54 -7.51 10.12
C LEU A 184 13.69 -7.92 11.59
N GLU A 185 14.56 -8.86 11.92
CA GLU A 185 14.76 -9.32 13.30
C GLU A 185 15.11 -8.18 14.26
N GLY A 186 15.96 -7.24 13.85
CA GLY A 186 16.34 -6.08 14.65
C GLY A 186 15.17 -5.14 14.99
N VAL A 187 14.13 -5.11 14.15
CA VAL A 187 12.97 -4.24 14.35
C VAL A 187 12.14 -4.70 15.56
N ARG A 188 12.10 -5.99 15.84
CA ARG A 188 11.37 -6.54 17.02
C ARG A 188 11.93 -6.01 18.34
N GLY A 189 13.24 -5.76 18.40
CA GLY A 189 13.86 -5.14 19.59
C GLY A 189 13.35 -3.72 19.86
N LEU A 190 13.05 -2.96 18.82
CA LEU A 190 12.46 -1.62 18.94
C LEU A 190 11.02 -1.66 19.46
N ALA A 191 10.27 -2.71 19.13
CA ALA A 191 8.88 -2.87 19.57
C ALA A 191 8.75 -2.95 21.09
N ALA A 192 9.71 -3.57 21.78
CA ALA A 192 9.72 -3.68 23.25
C ALA A 192 9.82 -2.31 23.94
N ALA A 193 10.43 -1.31 23.30
CA ALA A 193 10.54 0.05 23.79
C ALA A 193 9.39 0.97 23.34
N ALA A 194 8.59 0.56 22.36
CA ALA A 194 7.49 1.36 21.84
C ALA A 194 6.41 1.58 22.88
N ARG A 195 6.00 2.83 23.08
CA ARG A 195 4.94 3.25 23.99
C ARG A 195 3.97 4.15 23.23
N PRO A 196 3.16 3.61 22.31
CA PRO A 196 2.20 4.41 21.59
C PRO A 196 1.17 4.99 22.57
N PRO A 197 0.63 6.20 22.28
CA PRO A 197 -0.43 6.77 23.09
C PRO A 197 -1.69 5.91 23.00
N ALA A 198 -2.43 5.80 24.11
CA ALA A 198 -3.72 5.13 24.16
C ALA A 198 -4.79 6.00 23.50
N LEU A 199 -4.94 5.86 22.19
CA LEU A 199 -5.94 6.55 21.36
C LEU A 199 -7.01 5.58 20.90
N VAL A 200 -8.26 6.03 20.86
CA VAL A 200 -9.39 5.26 20.30
C VAL A 200 -9.12 4.90 18.83
N ARG A 201 -8.48 5.81 18.09
CA ARG A 201 -8.06 5.59 16.71
C ARG A 201 -6.64 6.09 16.52
N ARG A 202 -5.77 5.22 16.05
CA ARG A 202 -4.38 5.54 15.69
C ARG A 202 -4.13 5.10 14.25
N VAL A 203 -3.87 6.05 13.38
CA VAL A 203 -3.62 5.82 11.95
C VAL A 203 -2.25 6.32 11.47
N SER A 204 -1.56 7.12 12.30
CA SER A 204 -0.26 7.73 11.97
C SER A 204 0.88 7.00 12.65
N GLY A 205 2.02 6.96 11.98
CA GLY A 205 3.25 6.37 12.47
C GLY A 205 3.28 4.84 12.36
N TYR A 206 4.42 4.26 12.71
CA TYR A 206 4.61 2.82 12.64
C TYR A 206 3.93 2.10 13.80
N ASN A 207 3.25 1.01 13.50
CA ASN A 207 2.60 0.14 14.48
C ASN A 207 3.62 -0.82 15.13
N LEU A 208 4.65 -0.30 15.76
CA LEU A 208 5.71 -1.10 16.39
C LEU A 208 5.19 -2.00 17.52
N ASP A 209 4.19 -1.55 18.26
CA ASP A 209 3.51 -2.31 19.31
C ASP A 209 2.86 -3.59 18.78
N ALA A 210 2.53 -3.66 17.50
CA ALA A 210 2.01 -4.87 16.85
C ALA A 210 3.04 -6.02 16.78
N LEU A 211 4.31 -5.74 17.02
CA LEU A 211 5.38 -6.73 17.05
C LEU A 211 5.70 -7.23 18.48
N ALA A 212 5.06 -6.65 19.50
CA ALA A 212 5.23 -7.08 20.88
C ALA A 212 4.55 -8.43 21.14
N GLY A 213 5.08 -9.20 22.10
CA GLY A 213 4.52 -10.49 22.47
C GLY A 213 4.93 -11.66 21.56
N ASP A 214 4.23 -12.79 21.71
CA ASP A 214 4.62 -14.07 21.09
C ASP A 214 4.08 -14.25 19.67
N ALA A 215 3.06 -13.47 19.28
CA ALA A 215 2.42 -13.53 17.97
C ALA A 215 2.53 -12.18 17.22
N PRO A 216 3.69 -11.84 16.67
CA PRO A 216 3.90 -10.55 16.01
C PRO A 216 3.03 -10.39 14.77
N GLU A 217 2.43 -9.20 14.61
CA GLU A 217 1.59 -8.86 13.45
C GLU A 217 2.41 -8.07 12.41
N TRP A 218 3.31 -8.75 11.71
CA TRP A 218 4.19 -8.13 10.70
C TRP A 218 3.45 -7.31 9.63
N PRO A 219 2.31 -7.78 9.08
CA PRO A 219 1.56 -6.96 8.11
C PRO A 219 1.11 -5.63 8.71
N ARG A 220 0.74 -5.61 9.99
CA ARG A 220 0.29 -4.40 10.68
C ARG A 220 1.40 -3.34 10.81
N LEU A 221 2.66 -3.75 10.94
CA LEU A 221 3.80 -2.82 10.95
C LEU A 221 3.88 -2.01 9.65
N LEU A 222 3.61 -2.66 8.51
CA LEU A 222 3.69 -2.00 7.20
C LEU A 222 2.46 -1.17 6.88
N CYS A 223 1.31 -1.50 7.47
CA CYS A 223 0.10 -0.69 7.33
C CYS A 223 0.30 0.67 8.02
N GLY A 224 0.23 1.74 7.25
CA GLY A 224 0.51 3.10 7.72
C GLY A 224 1.97 3.52 7.64
N SER A 225 2.84 2.70 7.02
CA SER A 225 4.25 3.07 6.81
C SER A 225 4.48 4.00 5.63
N GLU A 226 3.45 4.27 4.84
CA GLU A 226 3.47 5.20 3.70
C GLU A 226 4.57 4.88 2.66
N GLY A 227 4.88 3.57 2.49
CA GLY A 227 5.91 3.11 1.55
C GLY A 227 7.36 3.32 2.02
N THR A 228 7.58 3.73 3.28
CA THR A 228 8.93 4.01 3.80
C THR A 228 9.69 2.77 4.25
N LEU A 229 9.01 1.64 4.49
CA LEU A 229 9.62 0.42 4.99
C LEU A 229 9.80 -0.66 3.92
N ALA A 230 8.87 -0.76 2.97
CA ALA A 230 8.90 -1.76 1.92
C ALA A 230 7.99 -1.38 0.74
N VAL A 231 8.20 -2.02 -0.40
CA VAL A 231 7.31 -1.97 -1.56
C VAL A 231 6.35 -3.15 -1.50
N THR A 232 5.05 -2.89 -1.45
CA THR A 232 4.00 -3.92 -1.48
C THR A 232 3.86 -4.46 -2.90
N ARG A 233 4.00 -5.79 -3.05
CA ARG A 233 3.85 -6.53 -4.31
C ARG A 233 2.45 -7.12 -4.43
N ALA A 234 1.99 -7.76 -3.36
CA ALA A 234 0.65 -8.31 -3.21
C ALA A 234 0.24 -8.33 -1.74
N ALA A 235 -1.05 -8.43 -1.50
CA ALA A 235 -1.61 -8.62 -0.17
C ALA A 235 -2.66 -9.73 -0.18
N VAL A 236 -2.81 -10.43 0.95
CA VAL A 236 -3.99 -11.23 1.27
C VAL A 236 -4.81 -10.45 2.28
N VAL A 237 -6.05 -10.18 1.93
CA VAL A 237 -6.96 -9.39 2.75
C VAL A 237 -8.20 -10.20 3.12
N ARG A 238 -8.67 -10.02 4.36
CA ARG A 238 -9.92 -10.58 4.84
C ARG A 238 -11.10 -9.78 4.29
N LEU A 239 -12.09 -10.50 3.79
CA LEU A 239 -13.39 -9.98 3.40
C LEU A 239 -14.40 -10.19 4.53
N VAL A 240 -15.47 -9.44 4.50
CA VAL A 240 -16.60 -9.53 5.44
C VAL A 240 -17.91 -9.70 4.67
N GLU A 241 -18.95 -10.22 5.33
CA GLU A 241 -20.27 -10.30 4.72
C GLU A 241 -20.82 -8.91 4.38
N ARG A 242 -21.47 -8.81 3.24
CA ARG A 242 -22.20 -7.60 2.87
C ARG A 242 -23.46 -7.49 3.72
N PRO A 243 -23.79 -6.29 4.24
CA PRO A 243 -25.08 -6.08 4.90
C PRO A 243 -26.22 -6.45 3.98
N ALA A 244 -27.17 -7.25 4.49
CA ALA A 244 -28.36 -7.68 3.74
C ALA A 244 -29.28 -6.50 3.36
N ALA A 245 -29.27 -5.44 4.18
CA ALA A 245 -30.02 -4.21 3.93
C ALA A 245 -29.22 -2.97 4.36
N ARG A 246 -29.49 -1.86 3.70
CA ARG A 246 -28.92 -0.54 4.06
C ARG A 246 -30.04 0.47 4.16
N GLY A 247 -29.93 1.37 5.11
CA GLY A 247 -30.87 2.48 5.31
C GLY A 247 -30.13 3.77 5.65
N LEU A 248 -30.77 4.90 5.37
CA LEU A 248 -30.31 6.23 5.79
C LEU A 248 -31.40 6.87 6.64
N ALA A 249 -31.03 7.38 7.81
CA ALA A 249 -31.87 8.21 8.64
C ALA A 249 -31.27 9.63 8.71
N LEU A 250 -32.06 10.63 8.38
CA LEU A 250 -31.72 12.04 8.60
C LEU A 250 -32.45 12.51 9.85
N VAL A 251 -31.71 12.92 10.86
CA VAL A 251 -32.25 13.42 12.12
C VAL A 251 -31.81 14.89 12.25
N PRO A 252 -32.69 15.85 12.00
CA PRO A 252 -32.41 17.26 12.26
C PRO A 252 -32.39 17.51 13.78
N PHE A 253 -31.48 18.36 14.22
CA PHE A 253 -31.35 18.83 15.62
C PHE A 253 -31.77 20.27 15.73
#